data_781e698449a886c8038d5b4da6612d96
#
_entry.id   781e698449a886c8038d5b4da6612d96
#
_cell.length_a   1.000
_cell.length_b   1.000
_cell.length_c   1.000
_cell.angle_alpha   90.00
_cell.angle_beta   90.00
_cell.angle_gamma   90.00
#
_symmetry.space_group_name_H-M   'P 1'
#
loop_
_entity.id
_entity.type
_entity.pdbx_description
1 polymer ?
#
loop_
_entity_poly.entity_id
_entity_poly.type
_entity_poly.pdbx_seq_one_letter_code
_entity_poly.pdbx_strand_id
1 'polypeptide(L)'
;MLSYIPNPLIIPIGLIVGMLIAAPVGPVNVLCIQRAIERGFWGGVAAGIGSVMGDGLIALCAGLGVGTVSGVVQEHRATIQVIGGLALIAFGLRLYYSAPRLKMTSEADAQTARLKDFVWDIPQTFFLTITNPGAVLGLFAVFGGVTTFVEVHSTIDVLLLVAAIIAGSMLWWITLSNIISRYRHRIDLHVLQIVNRVAGLLLALFGGVLIAEVIMKSGNF
;
A
#
# COMPACT_ATOMS: atom_id res chain seq x y z
N MET A 1 31.63 -21.58 -14.23
CA MET A 1 30.37 -20.88 -13.87
C MET A 1 30.31 -20.86 -12.37
N LEU A 2 30.70 -19.75 -11.72
CA LEU A 2 30.48 -19.56 -10.30
C LEU A 2 28.96 -19.46 -10.11
N SER A 3 28.37 -20.39 -9.34
CA SER A 3 26.96 -20.35 -8.99
C SER A 3 26.71 -19.08 -8.19
N TYR A 4 25.99 -18.13 -8.79
CA TYR A 4 25.56 -16.92 -8.10
C TYR A 4 24.63 -17.32 -6.95
N ILE A 5 25.00 -17.01 -5.71
CA ILE A 5 24.19 -17.25 -4.52
C ILE A 5 23.55 -15.92 -4.15
N PRO A 6 22.22 -15.79 -4.24
CA PRO A 6 21.52 -14.57 -3.80
C PRO A 6 21.78 -14.28 -2.32
N ASN A 7 21.80 -13.00 -1.96
CA ASN A 7 21.98 -12.60 -0.56
C ASN A 7 20.79 -13.13 0.29
N PRO A 8 21.03 -13.97 1.32
CA PRO A 8 19.97 -14.59 2.13
C PRO A 8 19.09 -13.56 2.87
N LEU A 9 19.56 -12.33 3.03
CA LEU A 9 18.78 -11.25 3.68
C LEU A 9 17.71 -10.65 2.78
N ILE A 10 17.72 -10.90 1.46
CA ILE A 10 16.72 -10.38 0.51
C ILE A 10 15.31 -10.79 0.92
N ILE A 11 15.11 -12.08 1.27
CA ILE A 11 13.79 -12.61 1.59
C ILE A 11 13.24 -12.02 2.90
N PRO A 12 13.92 -12.09 4.06
CA PRO A 12 13.37 -11.54 5.30
C PRO A 12 13.16 -10.02 5.23
N ILE A 13 14.07 -9.30 4.60
CA ILE A 13 13.93 -7.85 4.43
C ILE A 13 12.74 -7.54 3.52
N GLY A 14 12.60 -8.23 2.38
CA GLY A 14 11.46 -8.05 1.48
C GLY A 14 10.12 -8.34 2.15
N LEU A 15 10.02 -9.40 2.97
CA LEU A 15 8.82 -9.71 3.76
C LEU A 15 8.45 -8.57 4.73
N ILE A 16 9.43 -8.11 5.52
CA ILE A 16 9.21 -7.01 6.48
C ILE A 16 8.78 -5.74 5.74
N VAL A 17 9.45 -5.41 4.66
CA VAL A 17 9.15 -4.25 3.83
C VAL A 17 7.75 -4.33 3.25
N GLY A 18 7.35 -5.49 2.69
CA GLY A 18 6.01 -5.70 2.16
C GLY A 18 4.93 -5.49 3.22
N MET A 19 5.14 -6.00 4.43
CA MET A 19 4.23 -5.76 5.55
C MET A 19 4.18 -4.28 5.93
N LEU A 20 5.32 -3.61 6.04
CA LEU A 20 5.41 -2.20 6.43
C LEU A 20 4.79 -1.26 5.40
N ILE A 21 4.87 -1.58 4.10
CA ILE A 21 4.27 -0.79 3.02
C ILE A 21 2.74 -0.95 3.01
N ALA A 22 2.25 -2.17 3.24
CA ALA A 22 0.82 -2.45 3.27
C ALA A 22 0.13 -1.97 4.56
N ALA A 23 0.88 -1.82 5.67
CA ALA A 23 0.34 -1.48 6.99
C ALA A 23 -0.22 -0.05 7.13
N PRO A 24 0.35 1.02 6.52
CA PRO A 24 -0.17 2.37 6.69
C PRO A 24 -1.63 2.46 6.27
N VAL A 25 -2.45 2.99 7.18
CA VAL A 25 -3.89 3.10 6.95
C VAL A 25 -4.15 4.18 5.88
N GLY A 26 -4.63 3.73 4.73
CA GLY A 26 -4.96 4.57 3.58
C GLY A 26 -6.30 4.17 2.96
N PRO A 27 -6.67 4.77 1.82
CA PRO A 27 -7.94 4.46 1.15
C PRO A 27 -8.12 2.97 0.85
N VAL A 28 -7.03 2.28 0.48
CA VAL A 28 -7.03 0.83 0.22
C VAL A 28 -7.33 0.04 1.49
N ASN A 29 -6.67 0.38 2.60
CA ASN A 29 -6.91 -0.27 3.89
C ASN A 29 -8.37 -0.11 4.35
N VAL A 30 -8.92 1.11 4.22
CA VAL A 30 -10.31 1.36 4.56
C VAL A 30 -11.25 0.49 3.72
N LEU A 31 -11.02 0.40 2.42
CA LEU A 31 -11.82 -0.43 1.53
C LEU A 31 -11.71 -1.92 1.91
N CYS A 32 -10.49 -2.42 2.18
CA CYS A 32 -10.29 -3.80 2.61
C CYS A 32 -10.96 -4.10 3.95
N ILE A 33 -10.87 -3.17 4.92
CA ILE A 33 -11.58 -3.29 6.20
C ILE A 33 -13.09 -3.34 5.97
N GLN A 34 -13.64 -2.45 5.14
CA GLN A 34 -15.08 -2.47 4.79
C GLN A 34 -15.49 -3.80 4.17
N ARG A 35 -14.72 -4.33 3.21
CA ARG A 35 -14.99 -5.64 2.59
C ARG A 35 -14.88 -6.80 3.58
N ALA A 36 -13.91 -6.73 4.51
CA ALA A 36 -13.78 -7.73 5.57
C ALA A 36 -14.97 -7.69 6.55
N ILE A 37 -15.52 -6.52 6.83
CA ILE A 37 -16.73 -6.38 7.66
C ILE A 37 -17.97 -6.88 6.89
N GLU A 38 -18.15 -6.43 5.65
CA GLU A 38 -19.35 -6.74 4.83
C GLU A 38 -19.40 -8.22 4.42
N ARG A 39 -18.28 -8.80 4.01
CA ARG A 39 -18.19 -10.12 3.35
C ARG A 39 -17.27 -11.11 4.06
N GLY A 40 -16.83 -10.78 5.28
CA GLY A 40 -15.96 -11.62 6.08
C GLY A 40 -14.52 -11.70 5.54
N PHE A 41 -13.79 -12.71 6.00
CA PHE A 41 -12.38 -12.92 5.70
C PHE A 41 -12.06 -12.83 4.19
N TRP A 42 -12.81 -13.55 3.36
CA TRP A 42 -12.56 -13.60 1.92
C TRP A 42 -12.83 -12.27 1.21
N GLY A 43 -13.76 -11.44 1.72
CA GLY A 43 -13.97 -10.09 1.19
C GLY A 43 -12.74 -9.20 1.38
N GLY A 44 -12.15 -9.24 2.57
CA GLY A 44 -10.91 -8.50 2.84
C GLY A 44 -9.72 -9.03 2.04
N VAL A 45 -9.57 -10.35 1.93
CA VAL A 45 -8.50 -10.99 1.15
C VAL A 45 -8.61 -10.65 -0.34
N ALA A 46 -9.80 -10.69 -0.93
CA ALA A 46 -10.01 -10.36 -2.34
C ALA A 46 -9.61 -8.90 -2.63
N ALA A 47 -10.03 -7.97 -1.76
CA ALA A 47 -9.58 -6.58 -1.85
C ALA A 47 -8.06 -6.45 -1.65
N GLY A 48 -7.47 -7.22 -0.73
CA GLY A 48 -6.03 -7.28 -0.51
C GLY A 48 -5.24 -7.77 -1.73
N ILE A 49 -5.74 -8.77 -2.46
CA ILE A 49 -5.10 -9.29 -3.68
C ILE A 49 -4.88 -8.19 -4.71
N GLY A 50 -5.89 -7.35 -4.96
CA GLY A 50 -5.74 -6.22 -5.89
C GLY A 50 -4.66 -5.24 -5.44
N SER A 51 -4.59 -4.94 -4.14
CA SER A 51 -3.51 -4.10 -3.59
C SER A 51 -2.14 -4.74 -3.79
N VAL A 52 -1.99 -6.02 -3.46
CA VAL A 52 -0.73 -6.77 -3.62
C VAL A 52 -0.26 -6.79 -5.09
N MET A 53 -1.19 -6.92 -6.04
CA MET A 53 -0.85 -6.83 -7.46
C MET A 53 -0.34 -5.43 -7.83
N GLY A 54 -0.96 -4.38 -7.27
CA GLY A 54 -0.51 -3.00 -7.44
C GLY A 54 0.87 -2.76 -6.83
N ASP A 55 1.08 -3.19 -5.59
CA ASP A 55 2.37 -3.09 -4.90
C ASP A 55 3.47 -3.85 -5.68
N GLY A 56 3.15 -5.06 -6.17
CA GLY A 56 4.06 -5.88 -6.97
C GLY A 56 4.45 -5.21 -8.29
N LEU A 57 3.49 -4.59 -8.98
CA LEU A 57 3.76 -3.85 -10.22
C LEU A 57 4.67 -2.64 -9.96
N ILE A 58 4.37 -1.84 -8.94
CA ILE A 58 5.20 -0.69 -8.56
C ILE A 58 6.59 -1.14 -8.14
N ALA A 59 6.68 -2.23 -7.35
CA ALA A 59 7.95 -2.80 -6.91
C ALA A 59 8.79 -3.31 -8.08
N LEU A 60 8.18 -3.94 -9.08
CA LEU A 60 8.85 -4.35 -10.33
C LEU A 60 9.38 -3.14 -11.11
N CYS A 61 8.54 -2.11 -11.28
CA CYS A 61 8.94 -0.88 -11.94
C CYS A 61 10.09 -0.19 -11.20
N ALA A 62 10.04 -0.13 -9.86
CA ALA A 62 11.09 0.44 -9.05
C ALA A 62 12.38 -0.38 -9.12
N GLY A 63 12.29 -1.70 -9.01
CA GLY A 63 13.45 -2.58 -8.99
C GLY A 63 14.15 -2.72 -10.34
N LEU A 64 13.40 -2.84 -11.42
CA LEU A 64 13.94 -2.94 -12.78
C LEU A 64 14.30 -1.57 -13.38
N GLY A 65 13.63 -0.51 -12.90
CA GLY A 65 13.79 0.86 -13.40
C GLY A 65 14.89 1.67 -12.72
N VAL A 66 15.53 1.15 -11.65
CA VAL A 66 16.52 1.90 -10.84
C VAL A 66 17.69 2.47 -11.67
N GLY A 67 18.02 1.88 -12.82
CA GLY A 67 19.04 2.43 -13.71
C GLY A 67 18.56 3.56 -14.62
N THR A 68 17.34 3.46 -15.17
CA THR A 68 16.80 4.40 -16.19
C THR A 68 15.83 5.41 -15.60
N VAL A 69 15.02 4.99 -14.62
CA VAL A 69 14.01 5.83 -13.98
C VAL A 69 14.61 6.72 -12.90
N SER A 70 15.77 6.33 -12.31
CA SER A 70 16.43 7.11 -11.27
C SER A 70 16.84 8.50 -11.76
N GLY A 71 17.27 8.63 -13.01
CA GLY A 71 17.62 9.92 -13.62
C GLY A 71 16.38 10.84 -13.71
N VAL A 72 15.31 10.35 -14.30
CA VAL A 72 14.05 11.12 -14.47
C VAL A 72 13.41 11.43 -13.12
N VAL A 73 13.41 10.48 -12.17
CA VAL A 73 12.87 10.70 -10.82
C VAL A 73 13.72 11.71 -10.05
N GLN A 74 15.05 11.68 -10.18
CA GLN A 74 15.92 12.66 -9.52
C GLN A 74 15.76 14.06 -10.12
N GLU A 75 15.70 14.16 -11.44
CA GLU A 75 15.50 15.43 -12.16
C GLU A 75 14.15 16.09 -11.81
N HIS A 76 13.09 15.28 -11.67
CA HIS A 76 11.74 15.74 -11.38
C HIS A 76 11.30 15.52 -9.93
N ARG A 77 12.25 15.24 -9.04
CA ARG A 77 11.97 14.89 -7.65
C ARG A 77 11.06 15.90 -6.94
N ALA A 78 11.38 17.20 -7.06
CA ALA A 78 10.58 18.25 -6.44
C ALA A 78 9.14 18.28 -6.97
N THR A 79 8.97 18.15 -8.28
CA THR A 79 7.63 18.12 -8.92
C THR A 79 6.83 16.91 -8.47
N ILE A 80 7.46 15.72 -8.43
CA ILE A 80 6.82 14.48 -7.97
C ILE A 80 6.43 14.60 -6.49
N GLN A 81 7.30 15.16 -5.64
CA GLN A 81 7.02 15.36 -4.21
C GLN A 81 5.87 16.36 -3.99
N VAL A 82 5.82 17.45 -4.74
CA VAL A 82 4.73 18.45 -4.61
C VAL A 82 3.41 17.87 -5.08
N ILE A 83 3.36 17.25 -6.27
CA ILE A 83 2.13 16.64 -6.80
C ILE A 83 1.66 15.50 -5.89
N GLY A 84 2.56 14.61 -5.49
CA GLY A 84 2.27 13.52 -4.57
C GLY A 84 1.81 14.02 -3.20
N GLY A 85 2.46 15.04 -2.65
CA GLY A 85 2.09 15.67 -1.39
C GLY A 85 0.71 16.32 -1.43
N LEU A 86 0.39 17.06 -2.49
CA LEU A 86 -0.94 17.64 -2.70
C LEU A 86 -2.03 16.54 -2.84
N ALA A 87 -1.75 15.48 -3.59
CA ALA A 87 -2.66 14.36 -3.72
C ALA A 87 -2.90 13.67 -2.37
N LEU A 88 -1.85 13.43 -1.58
CA LEU A 88 -1.97 12.85 -0.23
C LEU A 88 -2.78 13.73 0.71
N ILE A 89 -2.59 15.05 0.69
CA ILE A 89 -3.40 15.99 1.47
C ILE A 89 -4.86 15.93 1.03
N ALA A 90 -5.14 15.99 -0.28
CA ALA A 90 -6.50 15.94 -0.81
C ALA A 90 -7.21 14.62 -0.43
N PHE A 91 -6.53 13.48 -0.59
CA PHE A 91 -7.05 12.17 -0.16
C PHE A 91 -7.20 12.08 1.35
N GLY A 92 -6.25 12.57 2.12
CA GLY A 92 -6.29 12.60 3.57
C GLY A 92 -7.49 13.40 4.10
N LEU A 93 -7.71 14.60 3.57
CA LEU A 93 -8.87 15.42 3.92
C LEU A 93 -10.18 14.75 3.52
N ARG A 94 -10.26 14.19 2.30
CA ARG A 94 -11.43 13.46 1.84
C ARG A 94 -11.76 12.28 2.77
N LEU A 95 -10.75 11.52 3.20
CA LEU A 95 -10.94 10.40 4.10
C LEU A 95 -11.35 10.85 5.49
N TYR A 96 -10.73 11.91 6.02
CA TYR A 96 -11.04 12.49 7.32
C TYR A 96 -12.51 12.92 7.45
N TYR A 97 -13.06 13.56 6.39
CA TYR A 97 -14.45 14.01 6.35
C TYR A 97 -15.42 12.95 5.81
N SER A 98 -14.93 11.79 5.38
CA SER A 98 -15.76 10.70 4.88
C SER A 98 -16.60 10.10 6.00
N ALA A 99 -17.90 10.09 5.82
CA ALA A 99 -18.80 9.33 6.70
C ALA A 99 -18.77 7.85 6.28
N PRO A 100 -18.31 6.94 7.14
CA PRO A 100 -18.33 5.52 6.83
C PRO A 100 -19.79 5.05 6.72
N ARG A 101 -20.07 4.28 5.67
CA ARG A 101 -21.36 3.62 5.48
C ARG A 101 -21.16 2.12 5.68
N LEU A 102 -21.56 1.61 6.83
CA LEU A 102 -21.69 0.18 7.02
C LEU A 102 -23.02 -0.25 6.42
N LYS A 103 -23.01 -0.90 5.27
CA LYS A 103 -24.06 -1.84 4.93
C LYS A 103 -23.73 -3.12 5.71
N MET A 104 -24.29 -3.27 6.89
CA MET A 104 -24.27 -4.54 7.61
C MET A 104 -25.09 -5.52 6.77
N THR A 105 -24.43 -6.31 5.98
CA THR A 105 -25.04 -7.45 5.28
C THR A 105 -25.31 -8.51 6.34
N SER A 106 -26.51 -9.09 6.34
CA SER A 106 -26.82 -10.19 7.24
C SER A 106 -25.87 -11.37 7.00
N GLU A 107 -25.68 -12.25 7.99
CA GLU A 107 -24.80 -13.43 7.80
C GLU A 107 -25.24 -14.28 6.60
N ALA A 108 -26.53 -14.36 6.33
CA ALA A 108 -27.10 -15.03 5.17
C ALA A 108 -26.68 -14.35 3.84
N ASP A 109 -26.63 -13.01 3.81
CA ASP A 109 -26.20 -12.25 2.62
C ASP A 109 -24.68 -12.32 2.42
N ALA A 110 -23.89 -12.41 3.49
CA ALA A 110 -22.44 -12.59 3.40
C ALA A 110 -22.07 -13.97 2.80
N GLN A 111 -22.87 -15.00 3.05
CA GLN A 111 -22.69 -16.32 2.45
C GLN A 111 -23.15 -16.38 0.99
N THR A 112 -24.06 -15.50 0.58
CA THR A 112 -24.55 -15.42 -0.81
C THR A 112 -23.83 -14.38 -1.65
N ALA A 113 -22.77 -13.73 -1.12
CA ALA A 113 -21.93 -12.83 -1.89
C ALA A 113 -21.45 -13.54 -3.17
N ARG A 114 -21.93 -13.04 -4.33
CA ARG A 114 -21.66 -13.68 -5.62
C ARG A 114 -20.17 -13.53 -5.96
N LEU A 115 -19.62 -14.54 -6.61
CA LEU A 115 -18.21 -14.52 -7.07
C LEU A 115 -17.85 -13.23 -7.81
N LYS A 116 -18.81 -12.63 -8.52
CA LYS A 116 -18.69 -11.33 -9.18
C LYS A 116 -18.28 -10.19 -8.25
N ASP A 117 -18.73 -10.21 -7.00
CA ASP A 117 -18.44 -9.15 -6.03
C ASP A 117 -17.00 -9.18 -5.57
N PHE A 118 -16.43 -10.38 -5.41
CA PHE A 118 -15.01 -10.55 -5.09
C PHE A 118 -14.11 -10.19 -6.28
N VAL A 119 -14.50 -10.61 -7.49
CA VAL A 119 -13.73 -10.32 -8.72
C VAL A 119 -13.68 -8.83 -9.00
N TRP A 120 -14.73 -8.06 -8.64
CA TRP A 120 -14.75 -6.61 -8.85
C TRP A 120 -13.91 -5.84 -7.83
N ASP A 121 -13.73 -6.37 -6.62
CA ASP A 121 -12.88 -5.75 -5.61
C ASP A 121 -11.40 -5.73 -6.02
N ILE A 122 -10.93 -6.76 -6.72
CA ILE A 122 -9.52 -6.86 -7.17
C ILE A 122 -9.10 -5.69 -8.09
N PRO A 123 -9.75 -5.41 -9.22
CA PRO A 123 -9.36 -4.27 -10.05
C PRO A 123 -9.54 -2.94 -9.34
N GLN A 124 -10.58 -2.80 -8.51
CA GLN A 124 -10.83 -1.57 -7.77
C GLN A 124 -9.66 -1.23 -6.83
N THR A 125 -9.17 -2.19 -6.05
CA THR A 125 -8.05 -1.96 -5.13
C THR A 125 -6.72 -1.91 -5.87
N PHE A 126 -6.55 -2.65 -6.96
CA PHE A 126 -5.39 -2.54 -7.83
C PHE A 126 -5.22 -1.11 -8.36
N PHE A 127 -6.25 -0.55 -9.01
CA PHE A 127 -6.19 0.82 -9.51
C PHE A 127 -6.03 1.84 -8.38
N LEU A 128 -6.69 1.62 -7.24
CA LEU A 128 -6.54 2.50 -6.09
C LEU A 128 -5.10 2.49 -5.54
N THR A 129 -4.41 1.35 -5.60
CA THR A 129 -3.02 1.22 -5.16
C THR A 129 -2.06 1.89 -6.13
N ILE A 130 -2.15 1.60 -7.44
CA ILE A 130 -1.21 2.17 -8.43
C ILE A 130 -1.40 3.68 -8.64
N THR A 131 -2.59 4.19 -8.34
CA THR A 131 -2.88 5.64 -8.37
C THR A 131 -2.65 6.32 -7.03
N ASN A 132 -2.29 5.56 -5.97
CA ASN A 132 -1.98 6.11 -4.66
C ASN A 132 -0.53 6.63 -4.63
N PRO A 133 -0.31 7.95 -4.62
CA PRO A 133 1.04 8.49 -4.64
C PRO A 133 1.87 8.08 -3.42
N GLY A 134 1.22 7.83 -2.26
CA GLY A 134 1.90 7.35 -1.06
C GLY A 134 2.46 5.94 -1.23
N ALA A 135 1.73 5.02 -1.87
CA ALA A 135 2.21 3.69 -2.17
C ALA A 135 3.36 3.73 -3.19
N VAL A 136 3.20 4.51 -4.26
CA VAL A 136 4.22 4.66 -5.30
C VAL A 136 5.51 5.24 -4.71
N LEU A 137 5.44 6.41 -4.06
CA LEU A 137 6.60 7.06 -3.47
C LEU A 137 7.23 6.22 -2.34
N GLY A 138 6.39 5.57 -1.52
CA GLY A 138 6.85 4.68 -0.46
C GLY A 138 7.67 3.50 -1.00
N LEU A 139 7.21 2.83 -2.04
CA LEU A 139 7.93 1.72 -2.67
C LEU A 139 9.23 2.17 -3.34
N PHE A 140 9.24 3.31 -4.05
CA PHE A 140 10.48 3.86 -4.62
C PHE A 140 11.49 4.25 -3.54
N ALA A 141 11.03 4.86 -2.43
CA ALA A 141 11.90 5.21 -1.30
C ALA A 141 12.47 3.96 -0.63
N VAL A 142 11.67 2.91 -0.49
CA VAL A 142 12.10 1.63 0.08
C VAL A 142 13.12 0.95 -0.82
N PHE A 143 12.90 0.87 -2.13
CA PHE A 143 13.90 0.33 -3.05
C PHE A 143 15.21 1.10 -2.98
N GLY A 144 15.16 2.45 -2.94
CA GLY A 144 16.34 3.28 -2.75
C GLY A 144 17.05 3.06 -1.42
N GLY A 145 16.29 2.76 -0.34
CA GLY A 145 16.82 2.48 0.98
C GLY A 145 17.34 1.05 1.15
N VAL A 146 16.59 0.06 0.65
CA VAL A 146 16.96 -1.37 0.78
C VAL A 146 18.25 -1.69 0.06
N THR A 147 18.48 -1.09 -1.11
CA THR A 147 19.72 -1.27 -1.87
C THR A 147 20.96 -0.74 -1.14
N THR A 148 20.79 0.06 -0.08
CA THR A 148 21.87 0.50 0.80
C THR A 148 22.26 -0.58 1.82
N PHE A 149 21.31 -1.42 2.22
CA PHE A 149 21.51 -2.47 3.24
C PHE A 149 21.68 -3.86 2.65
N VAL A 150 21.16 -4.08 1.45
CA VAL A 150 21.23 -5.36 0.73
C VAL A 150 21.76 -5.10 -0.65
N GLU A 151 22.92 -5.66 -0.93
CA GLU A 151 23.52 -5.60 -2.26
C GLU A 151 22.63 -6.38 -3.25
N VAL A 152 22.02 -5.64 -4.17
CA VAL A 152 21.19 -6.16 -5.25
C VAL A 152 22.01 -6.05 -6.54
N HIS A 153 22.64 -7.13 -6.96
CA HIS A 153 23.57 -7.12 -8.09
C HIS A 153 23.00 -7.72 -9.38
N SER A 154 21.88 -8.42 -9.28
CA SER A 154 21.30 -9.14 -10.42
C SER A 154 19.81 -8.93 -10.55
N THR A 155 19.30 -9.15 -11.77
CA THR A 155 17.84 -9.19 -12.01
C THR A 155 17.16 -10.27 -11.15
N ILE A 156 17.87 -11.34 -10.81
CA ILE A 156 17.34 -12.41 -9.96
C ILE A 156 17.12 -11.88 -8.53
N ASP A 157 18.03 -11.07 -8.00
CA ASP A 157 17.85 -10.45 -6.67
C ASP A 157 16.67 -9.51 -6.64
N VAL A 158 16.50 -8.71 -7.70
CA VAL A 158 15.33 -7.82 -7.84
C VAL A 158 14.04 -8.64 -7.82
N LEU A 159 13.96 -9.71 -8.60
CA LEU A 159 12.76 -10.55 -8.66
C LEU A 159 12.49 -11.25 -7.33
N LEU A 160 13.53 -11.71 -6.63
CA LEU A 160 13.40 -12.29 -5.30
C LEU A 160 12.92 -11.26 -4.27
N LEU A 161 13.44 -10.04 -4.32
CA LEU A 161 13.02 -8.96 -3.45
C LEU A 161 11.55 -8.59 -3.70
N VAL A 162 11.15 -8.44 -4.96
CA VAL A 162 9.76 -8.18 -5.34
C VAL A 162 8.83 -9.30 -4.89
N ALA A 163 9.21 -10.57 -5.11
CA ALA A 163 8.43 -11.71 -4.65
C ALA A 163 8.27 -11.73 -3.11
N ALA A 164 9.34 -11.38 -2.39
CA ALA A 164 9.30 -11.29 -0.93
C ALA A 164 8.42 -10.12 -0.45
N ILE A 165 8.45 -8.96 -1.12
CA ILE A 165 7.56 -7.82 -0.84
C ILE A 165 6.10 -8.22 -1.08
N ILE A 166 5.80 -8.86 -2.19
CA ILE A 166 4.46 -9.40 -2.51
C ILE A 166 3.97 -10.35 -1.42
N ALA A 167 4.83 -11.28 -0.99
CA ALA A 167 4.49 -12.23 0.07
C ALA A 167 4.26 -11.52 1.42
N GLY A 168 5.06 -10.53 1.77
CA GLY A 168 4.90 -9.72 2.98
C GLY A 168 3.62 -8.90 2.97
N SER A 169 3.31 -8.22 1.87
CA SER A 169 2.06 -7.49 1.67
C SER A 169 0.85 -8.43 1.77
N MET A 170 0.92 -9.61 1.15
CA MET A 170 -0.14 -10.62 1.24
C MET A 170 -0.34 -11.13 2.66
N LEU A 171 0.73 -11.37 3.40
CA LEU A 171 0.69 -11.78 4.81
C LEU A 171 -0.02 -10.72 5.67
N TRP A 172 0.24 -9.43 5.41
CA TRP A 172 -0.47 -8.33 6.06
C TRP A 172 -1.98 -8.40 5.79
N TRP A 173 -2.40 -8.53 4.52
CA TRP A 173 -3.82 -8.56 4.16
C TRP A 173 -4.56 -9.77 4.71
N ILE A 174 -3.94 -10.94 4.74
CA ILE A 174 -4.48 -12.15 5.37
C ILE A 174 -4.66 -11.91 6.88
N THR A 175 -3.65 -11.36 7.54
CA THR A 175 -3.69 -11.07 8.97
C THR A 175 -4.76 -10.06 9.31
N LEU A 176 -4.80 -8.93 8.59
CA LEU A 176 -5.79 -7.87 8.78
C LEU A 176 -7.22 -8.39 8.55
N SER A 177 -7.45 -9.10 7.44
CA SER A 177 -8.75 -9.68 7.11
C SER A 177 -9.22 -10.68 8.17
N ASN A 178 -8.32 -11.49 8.71
CA ASN A 178 -8.64 -12.44 9.77
C ASN A 178 -9.02 -11.72 11.07
N ILE A 179 -8.25 -10.70 11.46
CA ILE A 179 -8.55 -9.91 12.67
C ILE A 179 -9.91 -9.22 12.51
N ILE A 180 -10.10 -8.48 11.41
CA ILE A 180 -11.34 -7.73 11.18
C ILE A 180 -12.55 -8.65 11.10
N SER A 181 -12.46 -9.76 10.38
CA SER A 181 -13.58 -10.70 10.24
C SER A 181 -14.00 -11.34 11.58
N ARG A 182 -13.04 -11.61 12.47
CA ARG A 182 -13.33 -12.14 13.81
C ARG A 182 -14.03 -11.14 14.72
N TYR A 183 -13.64 -9.86 14.62
CA TYR A 183 -14.16 -8.80 15.49
C TYR A 183 -15.24 -7.95 14.82
N ARG A 184 -15.73 -8.32 13.61
CA ARG A 184 -16.70 -7.53 12.83
C ARG A 184 -17.96 -7.14 13.60
N HIS A 185 -18.45 -8.00 14.51
CA HIS A 185 -19.62 -7.73 15.35
C HIS A 185 -19.38 -6.66 16.43
N ARG A 186 -18.13 -6.31 16.71
CA ARG A 186 -17.73 -5.26 17.67
C ARG A 186 -17.32 -3.96 16.99
N ILE A 187 -17.22 -3.97 15.67
CA ILE A 187 -16.82 -2.81 14.88
C ILE A 187 -18.09 -2.08 14.47
N ASP A 188 -18.32 -0.94 15.12
CA ASP A 188 -19.41 -0.03 14.79
C ASP A 188 -18.95 1.10 13.85
N LEU A 189 -19.92 1.95 13.43
CA LEU A 189 -19.65 3.13 12.61
C LEU A 189 -18.68 4.09 13.26
N HIS A 190 -18.65 4.14 14.60
CA HIS A 190 -17.76 5.02 15.34
C HIS A 190 -16.30 4.60 15.20
N VAL A 191 -16.01 3.29 15.32
CA VAL A 191 -14.67 2.75 15.11
C VAL A 191 -14.18 3.04 13.69
N LEU A 192 -15.02 2.80 12.68
CA LEU A 192 -14.67 3.12 11.29
C LEU A 192 -14.42 4.61 11.07
N GLN A 193 -15.20 5.47 11.72
CA GLN A 193 -15.00 6.91 11.64
C GLN A 193 -13.67 7.34 12.27
N ILE A 194 -13.28 6.74 13.40
CA ILE A 194 -11.97 6.96 14.02
C ILE A 194 -10.84 6.52 13.07
N VAL A 195 -10.96 5.32 12.51
CA VAL A 195 -9.98 4.79 11.54
C VAL A 195 -9.83 5.74 10.34
N ASN A 196 -10.95 6.20 9.75
CA ASN A 196 -10.92 7.15 8.65
C ASN A 196 -10.27 8.48 9.03
N ARG A 197 -10.57 9.01 10.22
CA ARG A 197 -10.00 10.27 10.70
C ARG A 197 -8.50 10.15 10.96
N VAL A 198 -8.08 9.10 11.65
CA VAL A 198 -6.64 8.86 11.94
C VAL A 198 -5.87 8.67 10.64
N ALA A 199 -6.38 7.82 9.73
CA ALA A 199 -5.75 7.59 8.44
C ALA A 199 -5.70 8.85 7.59
N GLY A 200 -6.81 9.61 7.52
CA GLY A 200 -6.88 10.88 6.80
C GLY A 200 -5.88 11.90 7.33
N LEU A 201 -5.75 12.02 8.66
CA LEU A 201 -4.79 12.90 9.30
C LEU A 201 -3.35 12.49 8.99
N LEU A 202 -3.02 11.19 9.11
CA LEU A 202 -1.67 10.69 8.80
C LEU A 202 -1.29 10.95 7.34
N LEU A 203 -2.21 10.70 6.39
CA LEU A 203 -1.97 10.99 4.98
C LEU A 203 -1.75 12.49 4.72
N ALA A 204 -2.57 13.35 5.33
CA ALA A 204 -2.44 14.79 5.17
C ALA A 204 -1.14 15.32 5.79
N LEU A 205 -0.75 14.84 6.96
CA LEU A 205 0.52 15.16 7.60
C LEU A 205 1.70 14.71 6.74
N PHE A 206 1.68 13.49 6.24
CA PHE A 206 2.75 12.97 5.39
C PHE A 206 2.87 13.77 4.08
N GLY A 207 1.74 14.11 3.44
CA GLY A 207 1.74 14.99 2.28
C GLY A 207 2.29 16.38 2.59
N GLY A 208 1.96 16.94 3.77
CA GLY A 208 2.51 18.21 4.25
C GLY A 208 4.02 18.16 4.47
N VAL A 209 4.54 17.08 5.05
CA VAL A 209 5.99 16.87 5.23
C VAL A 209 6.72 16.82 3.89
N LEU A 210 6.18 16.11 2.89
CA LEU A 210 6.78 16.06 1.54
C LEU A 210 6.89 17.45 0.89
N ILE A 211 5.85 18.26 1.02
CA ILE A 211 5.86 19.64 0.47
C ILE A 211 6.82 20.53 1.26
N ALA A 212 6.81 20.44 2.59
CA ALA A 212 7.71 21.21 3.44
C ALA A 212 9.19 20.91 3.15
N GLU A 213 9.53 19.65 2.88
CA GLU A 213 10.89 19.25 2.48
C GLU A 213 11.34 19.95 1.20
N VAL A 214 10.44 20.05 0.19
CA VAL A 214 10.74 20.75 -1.06
C VAL A 214 10.97 22.24 -0.83
N ILE A 215 10.10 22.89 -0.04
CA ILE A 215 10.20 24.31 0.25
C ILE A 215 11.51 24.63 1.00
N MET A 216 11.86 23.83 2.01
CA MET A 216 13.09 24.02 2.78
C MET A 216 14.36 23.84 1.91
N LYS A 217 14.34 22.90 0.96
CA LYS A 217 15.46 22.70 0.04
C LYS A 217 15.57 23.79 -1.04
N SER A 218 14.45 24.35 -1.48
CA SER A 218 14.45 25.45 -2.46
C SER A 218 14.73 26.81 -1.86
N GLY A 219 14.57 26.99 -0.54
CA GLY A 219 14.85 28.25 0.17
C GLY A 219 16.29 28.43 0.65
N ASN A 220 17.16 27.44 0.44
CA ASN A 220 18.60 27.48 0.82
C ASN A 220 19.53 27.82 -0.37
N PHE A 221 19.05 28.57 -1.35
CA PHE A 221 19.86 29.18 -2.41
C PHE A 221 19.97 30.67 -2.23
#